data_1161947bdaa9a5b0512df523378f49b1
#
_entry.id   1161947bdaa9a5b0512df523378f49b1
#
_cell.length_a   1.000
_cell.length_b   1.000
_cell.length_c   1.000
_cell.angle_alpha   90.00
_cell.angle_beta   90.00
_cell.angle_gamma   90.00
#
_symmetry.space_group_name_H-M   'P 1'
#
loop_
_entity.id
_entity.type
_entity.pdbx_description
1 polymer ?
#
loop_
_entity_poly.entity_id
_entity_poly.type
_entity_poly.pdbx_seq_one_letter_code
_entity_poly.pdbx_strand_id
1 'polypeptide(L)'
;MRMAFLRHGPTEWNAQGRFQGHTDIPLSAEGLAKMRALRPPLPFDKARVFVSPLMRARQTAEALGLSNPMPDARLMEQNWGSWEGLSREQILARDGADAFSNAGLAIRFNPPGGESTGQLHNRVAAFLKHAAREDSDAIAIAHLGVLRAAYTLATGWDMATPMPADLDISKTLVLELDASGRSRIHALNLDLRKI
;
A
#
# COMPACT_ATOMS: atom_id res chain seq x y z
N MET A 1 2.71 -15.70 -12.24
CA MET A 1 3.32 -14.36 -12.41
C MET A 1 3.82 -13.82 -11.08
N ARG A 2 4.76 -12.86 -11.08
CA ARG A 2 5.18 -12.15 -9.85
C ARG A 2 4.56 -10.75 -9.82
N MET A 3 4.12 -10.32 -8.63
CA MET A 3 3.56 -9.01 -8.38
C MET A 3 4.37 -8.32 -7.28
N ALA A 4 5.07 -7.23 -7.64
CA ALA A 4 5.79 -6.40 -6.69
C ALA A 4 4.88 -5.30 -6.16
N PHE A 5 4.79 -5.13 -4.85
CA PHE A 5 4.09 -4.02 -4.20
C PHE A 5 5.08 -3.04 -3.61
N LEU A 6 4.94 -1.79 -3.97
CA LEU A 6 5.74 -0.69 -3.46
C LEU A 6 4.84 0.37 -2.83
N ARG A 7 5.19 0.81 -1.64
CA ARG A 7 4.55 1.96 -1.00
C ARG A 7 5.00 3.26 -1.66
N HIS A 8 4.06 4.22 -1.81
CA HIS A 8 4.39 5.57 -2.25
C HIS A 8 5.50 6.22 -1.42
N GLY A 9 6.21 7.17 -2.02
CA GLY A 9 7.24 7.96 -1.36
C GLY A 9 6.69 8.84 -0.23
N PRO A 10 7.57 9.45 0.58
CA PRO A 10 7.18 10.30 1.71
C PRO A 10 6.32 11.50 1.31
N THR A 11 5.36 11.84 2.19
CA THR A 11 4.50 13.03 2.13
C THR A 11 4.70 13.88 3.39
N GLU A 12 4.25 15.13 3.39
CA GLU A 12 4.26 15.96 4.60
C GLU A 12 3.45 15.34 5.74
N TRP A 13 2.34 14.67 5.44
CA TRP A 13 1.53 14.00 6.46
C TRP A 13 2.24 12.77 7.06
N ASN A 14 3.14 12.11 6.34
CA ASN A 14 3.98 11.07 6.95
C ASN A 14 4.91 11.66 8.01
N ALA A 15 5.55 12.78 7.72
CA ALA A 15 6.42 13.46 8.68
C ALA A 15 5.65 13.97 9.92
N GLN A 16 4.38 14.35 9.73
CA GLN A 16 3.49 14.84 10.80
C GLN A 16 2.75 13.72 11.54
N GLY A 17 2.94 12.44 11.18
CA GLY A 17 2.24 11.30 11.79
C GLY A 17 0.71 11.32 11.59
N ARG A 18 0.22 11.97 10.51
CA ARG A 18 -1.21 12.08 10.21
C ARG A 18 -1.71 10.88 9.42
N PHE A 19 -2.93 10.45 9.72
CA PHE A 19 -3.61 9.41 8.95
C PHE A 19 -3.91 9.91 7.53
N GLN A 20 -3.51 9.11 6.55
CA GLN A 20 -3.73 9.38 5.13
C GLN A 20 -4.62 8.28 4.56
N GLY A 21 -5.77 8.67 4.03
CA GLY A 21 -6.68 7.77 3.34
C GLY A 21 -6.88 8.23 1.89
N HIS A 22 -8.08 8.61 1.57
CA HIS A 22 -8.48 9.09 0.24
C HIS A 22 -8.20 10.58 0.02
N THR A 23 -7.91 11.35 1.06
CA THR A 23 -7.43 12.75 0.91
C THR A 23 -6.19 12.74 0.02
N ASP A 24 -6.29 13.46 -1.10
CA ASP A 24 -5.29 13.39 -2.16
C ASP A 24 -4.21 14.45 -1.97
N ILE A 25 -3.17 14.11 -1.22
CA ILE A 25 -1.99 14.94 -0.98
C ILE A 25 -0.78 14.48 -1.79
N PRO A 26 0.11 15.39 -2.23
CA PRO A 26 1.30 15.06 -3.01
C PRO A 26 2.42 14.46 -2.15
N LEU A 27 3.46 13.98 -2.81
CA LEU A 27 4.76 13.76 -2.16
C LEU A 27 5.30 15.08 -1.60
N SER A 28 6.05 15.00 -0.50
CA SER A 28 6.87 16.14 -0.06
C SER A 28 8.00 16.40 -1.07
N ALA A 29 8.60 17.59 -1.01
CA ALA A 29 9.74 17.91 -1.85
C ALA A 29 10.91 16.93 -1.64
N GLU A 30 11.17 16.58 -0.37
CA GLU A 30 12.16 15.56 0.01
C GLU A 30 11.76 14.16 -0.49
N GLY A 31 10.49 13.79 -0.35
CA GLY A 31 9.94 12.52 -0.84
C GLY A 31 10.11 12.38 -2.34
N LEU A 32 9.81 13.44 -3.10
CA LEU A 32 10.01 13.47 -4.54
C LEU A 32 11.49 13.33 -4.94
N ALA A 33 12.38 14.06 -4.29
CA ALA A 33 13.82 13.98 -4.51
C ALA A 33 14.35 12.56 -4.20
N LYS A 34 13.90 11.97 -3.08
CA LYS A 34 14.24 10.59 -2.70
C LYS A 34 13.83 9.60 -3.78
N MET A 35 12.58 9.68 -4.27
CA MET A 35 12.08 8.72 -5.28
C MET A 35 12.80 8.88 -6.63
N ARG A 36 13.15 10.08 -7.03
CA ARG A 36 13.92 10.34 -8.27
C ARG A 36 15.30 9.68 -8.28
N ALA A 37 15.94 9.53 -7.12
CA ALA A 37 17.24 8.87 -6.96
C ALA A 37 17.18 7.34 -6.99
N LEU A 38 15.99 6.76 -7.20
CA LEU A 38 15.76 5.33 -7.10
C LEU A 38 15.15 4.75 -8.38
N ARG A 39 15.28 3.44 -8.53
CA ARG A 39 14.64 2.65 -9.60
C ARG A 39 14.01 1.38 -9.01
N PRO A 40 13.01 0.79 -9.67
CA PRO A 40 12.42 -0.48 -9.23
C PRO A 40 13.47 -1.58 -9.09
N PRO A 41 13.25 -2.58 -8.21
CA PRO A 41 14.13 -3.75 -8.16
C PRO A 41 14.01 -4.55 -9.47
N LEU A 42 15.07 -5.27 -9.81
CA LEU A 42 15.03 -6.21 -10.94
C LEU A 42 14.22 -7.46 -10.54
N PRO A 43 13.49 -8.03 -11.48
CA PRO A 43 13.35 -7.69 -12.91
C PRO A 43 12.15 -6.76 -13.22
N PHE A 44 11.63 -5.99 -12.24
CA PHE A 44 10.39 -5.21 -12.36
C PHE A 44 10.55 -3.88 -13.08
N ASP A 45 11.72 -3.54 -13.56
CA ASP A 45 12.00 -2.29 -14.30
C ASP A 45 11.27 -2.22 -15.66
N LYS A 46 10.88 -3.36 -16.23
CA LYS A 46 10.10 -3.50 -17.47
C LYS A 46 8.76 -4.18 -17.28
N ALA A 47 8.33 -4.37 -16.04
CA ALA A 47 7.07 -5.01 -15.72
C ALA A 47 5.87 -4.10 -16.05
N ARG A 48 4.67 -4.69 -16.16
CA ARG A 48 3.42 -3.92 -16.19
C ARG A 48 3.30 -3.08 -14.94
N VAL A 49 2.85 -1.83 -15.07
CA VAL A 49 2.75 -0.91 -13.94
C VAL A 49 1.30 -0.63 -13.61
N PHE A 50 0.89 -1.03 -12.41
CA PHE A 50 -0.37 -0.59 -11.81
C PHE A 50 -0.08 0.51 -10.77
N VAL A 51 -1.00 1.46 -10.64
CA VAL A 51 -0.81 2.58 -9.72
C VAL A 51 -2.13 2.97 -9.05
N SER A 52 -2.08 3.25 -7.75
CA SER A 52 -3.19 3.95 -7.10
C SER A 52 -3.45 5.29 -7.78
N PRO A 53 -4.72 5.69 -8.03
CA PRO A 53 -5.03 6.99 -8.63
C PRO A 53 -4.63 8.19 -7.75
N LEU A 54 -4.31 7.99 -6.46
CA LEU A 54 -3.90 9.05 -5.55
C LEU A 54 -2.56 9.67 -5.97
N MET A 55 -2.47 11.00 -5.89
CA MET A 55 -1.37 11.81 -6.42
C MET A 55 0.00 11.32 -5.93
N ARG A 56 0.16 11.03 -4.64
CA ARG A 56 1.41 10.53 -4.06
C ARG A 56 1.91 9.23 -4.69
N ALA A 57 1.00 8.33 -5.09
CA ALA A 57 1.37 7.08 -5.76
C ALA A 57 1.75 7.33 -7.23
N ARG A 58 0.99 8.17 -7.94
CA ARG A 58 1.29 8.56 -9.33
C ARG A 58 2.63 9.27 -9.45
N GLN A 59 2.88 10.24 -8.57
CA GLN A 59 4.17 10.95 -8.51
C GLN A 59 5.33 10.01 -8.16
N THR A 60 5.08 8.98 -7.34
CA THR A 60 6.09 7.95 -7.05
C THR A 60 6.42 7.13 -8.31
N ALA A 61 5.40 6.69 -9.06
CA ALA A 61 5.62 5.94 -10.31
C ALA A 61 6.41 6.77 -11.33
N GLU A 62 6.05 8.05 -11.51
CA GLU A 62 6.76 8.99 -12.37
C GLU A 62 8.21 9.19 -11.93
N ALA A 63 8.43 9.46 -10.65
CA ALA A 63 9.76 9.70 -10.09
C ALA A 63 10.70 8.49 -10.23
N LEU A 64 10.15 7.27 -10.14
CA LEU A 64 10.89 6.01 -10.36
C LEU A 64 11.17 5.73 -11.85
N GLY A 65 10.67 6.56 -12.78
CA GLY A 65 10.82 6.37 -14.22
C GLY A 65 9.97 5.22 -14.78
N LEU A 66 8.88 4.86 -14.11
CA LEU A 66 7.96 3.82 -14.58
C LEU A 66 7.08 4.36 -15.70
N SER A 67 7.01 3.62 -16.83
CA SER A 67 6.27 4.02 -18.02
C SER A 67 4.86 3.42 -18.03
N ASN A 68 3.91 4.16 -18.62
CA ASN A 68 2.53 3.71 -18.86
C ASN A 68 1.82 3.13 -17.62
N PRO A 69 1.81 3.83 -16.46
CA PRO A 69 1.15 3.34 -15.27
C PRO A 69 -0.37 3.27 -15.51
N MET A 70 -0.96 2.11 -15.25
CA MET A 70 -2.40 1.85 -15.31
C MET A 70 -3.04 2.17 -13.96
N PRO A 71 -3.88 3.21 -13.84
CA PRO A 71 -4.54 3.53 -12.58
C PRO A 71 -5.59 2.47 -12.25
N ASP A 72 -5.61 2.04 -10.97
CA ASP A 72 -6.59 1.10 -10.44
C ASP A 72 -7.08 1.56 -9.06
N ALA A 73 -8.37 1.85 -8.94
CA ALA A 73 -8.97 2.33 -7.69
C ALA A 73 -8.88 1.31 -6.55
N ARG A 74 -8.75 0.03 -6.86
CA ARG A 74 -8.56 -1.04 -5.86
C ARG A 74 -7.20 -0.95 -5.14
N LEU A 75 -6.27 -0.14 -5.66
CA LEU A 75 -4.97 0.15 -5.03
C LEU A 75 -4.98 1.42 -4.16
N MET A 76 -6.10 2.13 -4.03
CA MET A 76 -6.18 3.28 -3.12
C MET A 76 -5.92 2.84 -1.68
N GLU A 77 -5.45 3.78 -0.85
CA GLU A 77 -5.30 3.51 0.60
C GLU A 77 -6.66 3.21 1.24
N GLN A 78 -6.64 2.61 2.41
CA GLN A 78 -7.84 2.51 3.24
C GLN A 78 -8.43 3.90 3.45
N ASN A 79 -9.73 4.04 3.21
CA ASN A 79 -10.43 5.28 3.56
C ASN A 79 -10.51 5.38 5.08
N TRP A 80 -9.84 6.35 5.68
CA TRP A 80 -9.84 6.58 7.12
C TRP A 80 -11.00 7.47 7.59
N GLY A 81 -11.89 7.89 6.67
CA GLY A 81 -13.07 8.69 6.99
C GLY A 81 -12.74 9.95 7.77
N SER A 82 -13.42 10.16 8.89
CA SER A 82 -13.24 11.35 9.73
C SER A 82 -11.89 11.44 10.45
N TRP A 83 -11.04 10.41 10.34
CA TRP A 83 -9.70 10.40 10.91
C TRP A 83 -8.61 10.93 9.97
N GLU A 84 -8.96 11.16 8.69
CA GLU A 84 -8.00 11.70 7.73
C GLU A 84 -7.50 13.09 8.13
N GLY A 85 -6.18 13.27 8.07
CA GLY A 85 -5.51 14.51 8.47
C GLY A 85 -5.27 14.66 9.97
N LEU A 86 -5.80 13.78 10.82
CA LEU A 86 -5.55 13.79 12.27
C LEU A 86 -4.34 12.94 12.63
N SER A 87 -3.63 13.32 13.70
CA SER A 87 -2.66 12.45 14.33
C SER A 87 -3.36 11.43 15.25
N ARG A 88 -2.63 10.41 15.69
CA ARG A 88 -3.15 9.43 16.64
C ARG A 88 -3.63 10.08 17.94
N GLU A 89 -2.86 11.04 18.45
CA GLU A 89 -3.17 11.78 19.69
C GLU A 89 -4.47 12.60 19.51
N GLN A 90 -4.65 13.24 18.37
CA GLN A 90 -5.86 14.01 18.06
C GLN A 90 -7.10 13.11 17.96
N ILE A 91 -6.95 11.90 17.38
CA ILE A 91 -8.05 10.92 17.33
C ILE A 91 -8.41 10.45 18.73
N LEU A 92 -7.43 10.09 19.57
CA LEU A 92 -7.67 9.67 20.94
C LEU A 92 -8.32 10.78 21.79
N ALA A 93 -7.90 12.03 21.59
CA ALA A 93 -8.49 13.19 22.29
C ALA A 93 -9.94 13.44 21.85
N ARG A 94 -10.29 13.19 20.57
CA ARG A 94 -11.62 13.42 20.02
C ARG A 94 -12.59 12.26 20.29
N ASP A 95 -12.13 11.01 20.03
CA ASP A 95 -12.99 9.81 19.98
C ASP A 95 -12.80 8.91 21.20
N GLY A 96 -11.91 9.29 22.14
CA GLY A 96 -11.64 8.58 23.39
C GLY A 96 -10.52 7.56 23.32
N ALA A 97 -10.08 7.08 24.48
CA ALA A 97 -8.96 6.15 24.63
C ALA A 97 -9.19 4.82 23.87
N ASP A 98 -10.45 4.44 23.70
CA ASP A 98 -10.87 3.20 23.06
C ASP A 98 -11.02 3.32 21.52
N ALA A 99 -10.77 4.49 20.93
CA ALA A 99 -10.88 4.68 19.48
C ALA A 99 -10.15 3.61 18.65
N PHE A 100 -9.05 3.09 19.21
CA PHE A 100 -8.27 2.01 18.60
C PHE A 100 -8.34 0.67 19.34
N SER A 101 -9.19 0.47 20.32
CA SER A 101 -9.19 -0.73 21.17
C SER A 101 -9.63 -2.01 20.45
N ASN A 102 -10.48 -1.90 19.43
CA ASN A 102 -10.78 -3.01 18.50
C ASN A 102 -9.96 -2.86 17.22
N ALA A 103 -8.83 -2.23 17.38
CA ALA A 103 -8.34 -1.36 16.42
C ALA A 103 -7.41 -2.01 15.49
N GLY A 104 -7.70 -1.68 14.41
CA GLY A 104 -6.74 -1.28 13.40
C GLY A 104 -5.88 -2.40 12.85
N LEU A 105 -5.93 -3.52 13.50
CA LEU A 105 -5.15 -4.70 13.13
C LEU A 105 -6.05 -5.87 12.70
N ALA A 106 -7.29 -5.85 13.09
CA ALA A 106 -8.23 -6.91 12.74
C ALA A 106 -9.09 -6.56 11.53
N ILE A 107 -9.50 -7.58 10.79
CA ILE A 107 -10.29 -7.45 9.55
C ILE A 107 -11.65 -6.75 9.75
N ARG A 108 -12.17 -6.73 10.97
CA ARG A 108 -13.46 -6.10 11.31
C ARG A 108 -13.34 -4.61 11.67
N PHE A 109 -12.12 -4.10 11.77
CA PHE A 109 -11.94 -2.70 12.10
C PHE A 109 -12.52 -1.78 11.03
N ASN A 110 -13.22 -0.73 11.45
CA ASN A 110 -13.83 0.26 10.57
C ASN A 110 -13.70 1.67 11.20
N PRO A 111 -12.90 2.57 10.61
CA PRO A 111 -12.85 3.94 11.07
C PRO A 111 -14.17 4.66 10.80
N PRO A 112 -14.58 5.65 11.63
CA PRO A 112 -15.85 6.35 11.47
C PRO A 112 -15.98 7.03 10.09
N GLY A 113 -17.03 6.65 9.34
CA GLY A 113 -17.25 7.15 7.97
C GLY A 113 -16.24 6.67 6.92
N GLY A 114 -15.42 5.71 7.27
CA GLY A 114 -14.39 5.18 6.40
C GLY A 114 -14.66 3.78 5.86
N GLU A 115 -13.60 3.14 5.35
CA GLU A 115 -13.59 1.79 4.80
C GLU A 115 -13.14 0.79 5.87
N SER A 116 -13.87 -0.33 6.04
CA SER A 116 -13.39 -1.38 6.91
C SER A 116 -12.15 -2.09 6.33
N THR A 117 -11.33 -2.66 7.22
CA THR A 117 -10.18 -3.48 6.79
C THR A 117 -10.63 -4.66 5.92
N GLY A 118 -11.81 -5.23 6.17
CA GLY A 118 -12.37 -6.30 5.34
C GLY A 118 -12.75 -5.84 3.93
N GLN A 119 -13.27 -4.63 3.78
CA GLN A 119 -13.54 -4.05 2.46
C GLN A 119 -12.24 -3.80 1.68
N LEU A 120 -11.21 -3.24 2.34
CA LEU A 120 -9.87 -3.11 1.77
C LEU A 120 -9.33 -4.46 1.30
N HIS A 121 -9.42 -5.50 2.13
CA HIS A 121 -9.00 -6.86 1.79
C HIS A 121 -9.71 -7.39 0.53
N ASN A 122 -11.03 -7.25 0.48
CA ASN A 122 -11.83 -7.74 -0.64
C ASN A 122 -11.45 -7.07 -1.96
N ARG A 123 -11.22 -5.73 -1.96
CA ARG A 123 -10.82 -5.05 -3.20
C ARG A 123 -9.39 -5.37 -3.62
N VAL A 124 -8.46 -5.59 -2.66
CA VAL A 124 -7.09 -6.02 -2.98
C VAL A 124 -7.10 -7.44 -3.54
N ALA A 125 -7.90 -8.38 -2.98
CA ALA A 125 -8.07 -9.72 -3.54
C ALA A 125 -8.64 -9.68 -4.97
N ALA A 126 -9.64 -8.82 -5.22
CA ALA A 126 -10.20 -8.62 -6.55
C ALA A 126 -9.17 -8.02 -7.54
N PHE A 127 -8.28 -7.14 -7.07
CA PHE A 127 -7.16 -6.63 -7.85
C PHE A 127 -6.18 -7.76 -8.22
N LEU A 128 -5.74 -8.57 -7.25
CA LEU A 128 -4.82 -9.69 -7.51
C LEU A 128 -5.39 -10.67 -8.55
N LYS A 129 -6.67 -11.03 -8.42
CA LYS A 129 -7.37 -11.87 -9.39
C LYS A 129 -7.42 -11.26 -10.78
N HIS A 130 -7.59 -9.93 -10.87
CA HIS A 130 -7.58 -9.22 -12.15
C HIS A 130 -6.18 -9.21 -12.77
N ALA A 131 -5.17 -8.85 -11.99
CA ALA A 131 -3.79 -8.76 -12.47
C ALA A 131 -3.22 -10.11 -12.94
N ALA A 132 -3.66 -11.21 -12.30
CA ALA A 132 -3.25 -12.58 -12.63
C ALA A 132 -3.80 -13.11 -13.96
N ARG A 133 -4.72 -12.39 -14.63
CA ARG A 133 -5.26 -12.80 -15.95
C ARG A 133 -4.21 -12.79 -17.05
N GLU A 134 -3.19 -11.96 -16.90
CA GLU A 134 -2.06 -11.91 -17.81
C GLU A 134 -0.84 -12.51 -17.08
N ASP A 135 -0.28 -13.58 -17.64
CA ASP A 135 0.89 -14.25 -17.05
C ASP A 135 2.18 -13.50 -17.34
N SER A 136 2.24 -12.26 -16.88
CA SER A 136 3.43 -11.41 -16.98
C SER A 136 3.64 -10.64 -15.68
N ASP A 137 4.89 -10.49 -15.27
CA ASP A 137 5.25 -9.78 -14.05
C ASP A 137 4.73 -8.34 -14.03
N ALA A 138 4.38 -7.87 -12.84
CA ALA A 138 3.85 -6.53 -12.65
C ALA A 138 4.38 -5.88 -11.36
N ILE A 139 4.33 -4.55 -11.32
CA ILE A 139 4.59 -3.74 -10.13
C ILE A 139 3.37 -2.87 -9.83
N ALA A 140 2.98 -2.79 -8.56
CA ALA A 140 1.88 -1.97 -8.06
C ALA A 140 2.42 -0.91 -7.10
N ILE A 141 2.22 0.37 -7.44
CA ILE A 141 2.54 1.48 -6.55
C ILE A 141 1.30 1.83 -5.74
N ALA A 142 1.37 1.58 -4.45
CA ALA A 142 0.21 1.63 -3.57
C ALA A 142 0.55 2.24 -2.19
N HIS A 143 -0.11 1.77 -1.15
CA HIS A 143 -0.11 2.35 0.19
C HIS A 143 0.08 1.28 1.26
N LEU A 144 0.33 1.72 2.50
CA LEU A 144 0.58 0.82 3.64
C LEU A 144 -0.55 -0.19 3.84
N GLY A 145 -1.81 0.26 3.85
CA GLY A 145 -2.96 -0.63 4.04
C GLY A 145 -3.05 -1.69 2.95
N VAL A 146 -2.78 -1.32 1.68
CA VAL A 146 -2.76 -2.25 0.55
C VAL A 146 -1.65 -3.29 0.69
N LEU A 147 -0.43 -2.89 1.08
CA LEU A 147 0.69 -3.82 1.30
C LEU A 147 0.36 -4.82 2.42
N ARG A 148 -0.23 -4.32 3.51
CA ARG A 148 -0.67 -5.18 4.62
C ARG A 148 -1.76 -6.17 4.19
N ALA A 149 -2.75 -5.70 3.43
CA ALA A 149 -3.80 -6.56 2.87
C ALA A 149 -3.22 -7.63 1.92
N ALA A 150 -2.29 -7.24 1.04
CA ALA A 150 -1.61 -8.17 0.14
C ALA A 150 -0.79 -9.23 0.90
N TYR A 151 -0.07 -8.80 1.95
CA TYR A 151 0.67 -9.71 2.83
C TYR A 151 -0.28 -10.69 3.56
N THR A 152 -1.39 -10.19 4.12
CA THR A 152 -2.41 -11.01 4.78
C THR A 152 -2.99 -12.06 3.83
N LEU A 153 -3.32 -11.69 2.61
CA LEU A 153 -3.84 -12.61 1.59
C LEU A 153 -2.84 -13.72 1.24
N ALA A 154 -1.53 -13.44 1.36
CA ALA A 154 -0.48 -14.40 1.04
C ALA A 154 -0.09 -15.31 2.21
N THR A 155 -0.29 -14.86 3.46
CA THR A 155 0.23 -15.56 4.66
C THR A 155 -0.86 -16.07 5.59
N GLY A 156 -2.09 -15.53 5.48
CA GLY A 156 -3.16 -15.79 6.45
C GLY A 156 -3.01 -15.01 7.76
N TRP A 157 -2.07 -14.05 7.86
CA TRP A 157 -2.00 -13.16 9.03
C TRP A 157 -3.31 -12.40 9.20
N ASP A 158 -3.91 -12.45 10.38
CA ASP A 158 -5.26 -11.94 10.65
C ASP A 158 -5.30 -10.44 11.02
N MET A 159 -4.14 -9.77 11.12
CA MET A 159 -3.98 -8.40 11.62
C MET A 159 -4.41 -8.19 13.08
N ALA A 160 -4.78 -9.23 13.82
CA ALA A 160 -5.11 -9.15 15.25
C ALA A 160 -3.86 -9.11 16.13
N THR A 161 -2.76 -9.61 15.61
CA THR A 161 -1.43 -9.54 16.23
C THR A 161 -0.62 -8.37 15.65
N PRO A 162 0.43 -7.90 16.35
CA PRO A 162 1.34 -6.91 15.80
C PRO A 162 1.84 -7.28 14.39
N MET A 163 2.16 -6.28 13.59
CA MET A 163 2.71 -6.50 12.26
C MET A 163 3.94 -7.44 12.34
N PRO A 164 4.00 -8.48 11.47
CA PRO A 164 5.12 -9.40 11.45
C PRO A 164 6.45 -8.67 11.31
N ALA A 165 7.44 -9.06 12.12
CA ALA A 165 8.74 -8.41 12.18
C ALA A 165 9.56 -8.55 10.89
N ASP A 166 9.20 -9.52 10.05
CA ASP A 166 9.81 -9.78 8.75
C ASP A 166 9.26 -8.90 7.61
N LEU A 167 8.22 -8.09 7.86
CA LEU A 167 7.63 -7.19 6.86
C LEU A 167 8.11 -5.75 7.07
N ASP A 168 9.08 -5.31 6.27
CA ASP A 168 9.48 -3.90 6.18
C ASP A 168 8.65 -3.18 5.09
N ILE A 169 7.68 -2.39 5.54
CA ILE A 169 6.77 -1.63 4.67
C ILE A 169 7.43 -0.49 3.89
N SER A 170 8.67 -0.18 4.16
CA SER A 170 9.46 0.81 3.40
C SER A 170 10.12 0.19 2.16
N LYS A 171 10.08 -1.13 2.07
CA LYS A 171 10.69 -1.93 1.00
C LYS A 171 9.64 -2.58 0.12
N THR A 172 10.08 -3.27 -0.92
CA THR A 172 9.18 -3.93 -1.88
C THR A 172 8.79 -5.32 -1.39
N LEU A 173 7.49 -5.58 -1.32
CA LEU A 173 6.89 -6.90 -1.12
C LEU A 173 6.66 -7.54 -2.49
N VAL A 174 7.16 -8.76 -2.70
CA VAL A 174 6.90 -9.52 -3.94
C VAL A 174 6.09 -10.76 -3.64
N LEU A 175 4.95 -10.86 -4.29
CA LEU A 175 4.07 -12.03 -4.26
C LEU A 175 4.20 -12.82 -5.56
N GLU A 176 4.05 -14.13 -5.46
CA GLU A 176 3.78 -14.99 -6.60
C GLU A 176 2.29 -15.28 -6.66
N LEU A 177 1.68 -15.08 -7.82
CA LEU A 177 0.26 -15.31 -8.06
C LEU A 177 0.06 -16.50 -9.02
N ASP A 178 -0.86 -17.38 -8.67
CA ASP A 178 -1.39 -18.38 -9.61
C ASP A 178 -2.46 -17.75 -10.55
N ALA A 179 -2.94 -18.51 -11.52
CA ALA A 179 -3.95 -18.08 -12.50
C ALA A 179 -5.29 -17.69 -11.85
N SER A 180 -5.58 -18.12 -10.64
CA SER A 180 -6.78 -17.74 -9.89
C SER A 180 -6.62 -16.46 -9.08
N GLY A 181 -5.40 -15.93 -8.99
CA GLY A 181 -5.04 -14.77 -8.16
C GLY A 181 -4.73 -15.13 -6.71
N ARG A 182 -4.61 -16.41 -6.36
CA ARG A 182 -4.09 -16.80 -5.05
C ARG A 182 -2.64 -16.43 -4.95
N SER A 183 -2.27 -15.85 -3.82
CA SER A 183 -0.94 -15.31 -3.59
C SER A 183 -0.16 -16.10 -2.55
N ARG A 184 1.16 -16.15 -2.73
CA ARG A 184 2.14 -16.56 -1.71
C ARG A 184 3.32 -15.60 -1.70
N ILE A 185 4.05 -15.53 -0.61
CA ILE A 185 5.26 -14.72 -0.56
C ILE A 185 6.31 -15.31 -1.52
N HIS A 186 6.81 -14.48 -2.42
CA HIS A 186 7.96 -14.79 -3.26
C HIS A 186 9.25 -14.20 -2.67
N ALA A 187 9.21 -12.92 -2.29
CA ALA A 187 10.32 -12.25 -1.62
C ALA A 187 9.81 -11.10 -0.74
N LEU A 188 10.50 -10.88 0.36
CA LEU A 188 10.26 -9.76 1.28
C LEU A 188 11.41 -8.76 1.21
N ASN A 189 11.09 -7.51 1.45
CA ASN A 189 12.05 -6.44 1.74
C ASN A 189 13.10 -6.21 0.64
N LEU A 190 12.70 -6.32 -0.63
CA LEU A 190 13.60 -5.97 -1.71
C LEU A 190 13.82 -4.45 -1.75
N ASP A 191 15.08 -4.06 -1.79
CA ASP A 191 15.45 -2.65 -1.91
C ASP A 191 15.19 -2.11 -3.31
N LEU A 192 14.81 -0.84 -3.38
CA LEU A 192 14.92 -0.09 -4.62
C LEU A 192 16.40 0.12 -4.97
N ARG A 193 16.71 0.11 -6.25
CA ARG A 193 18.08 0.34 -6.74
C ARG A 193 18.39 1.84 -6.73
N LYS A 194 19.57 2.21 -6.30
CA LYS A 194 20.11 3.55 -6.48
C LYS A 194 20.53 3.75 -7.94
N ILE A 195 20.36 4.98 -8.43
CA ILE A 195 20.90 5.43 -9.73
C ILE A 195 22.37 5.70 -9.57
#